data_e11fa70585180a615b43711eb9efacbc
#
_entry.id   e11fa70585180a615b43711eb9efacbc
#
_cell.length_a   1.000
_cell.length_b   1.000
_cell.length_c   1.000
_cell.angle_alpha   90.00
_cell.angle_beta   90.00
_cell.angle_gamma   90.00
#
_symmetry.space_group_name_H-M   'P 1'
#
loop_
_entity.id
_entity.type
_entity.pdbx_description
1 polymer ?
#
loop_
_entity_poly.entity_id
_entity_poly.type
_entity_poly.pdbx_seq_one_letter_code
_entity_poly.pdbx_strand_id
1 'polypeptide(L)'
;AHKTLSSVDLKELKAAAGSLDFLLITVGASLEWDALINTLAPKGRSHMVGVVTEAMKVRTGGLLSWQRSISASPTPSPVVLTQMMEFCARHAIAPQVEHFPMSRMNDALDHLRSGKARYRVVLDADFS
;
A
#
# COMPACT_ATOMS: atom_id res chain seq x y z
N ALA A 1 -11.12 -0.34 9.19
CA ALA A 1 -11.76 -0.17 7.88
C ALA A 1 -13.27 -0.31 8.01
N HIS A 2 -14.04 0.46 7.22
CA HIS A 2 -15.52 0.36 7.24
C HIS A 2 -16.01 -0.77 6.33
N LYS A 3 -15.25 -1.09 5.28
CA LYS A 3 -15.56 -2.13 4.31
C LYS A 3 -14.26 -2.74 3.78
N THR A 4 -14.27 -4.02 3.47
CA THR A 4 -13.20 -4.73 2.78
C THR A 4 -13.71 -5.21 1.43
N LEU A 5 -12.83 -5.21 0.43
CA LEU A 5 -13.08 -5.72 -0.92
C LEU A 5 -11.89 -6.59 -1.34
N SER A 6 -12.16 -7.65 -2.05
CA SER A 6 -11.10 -8.45 -2.67
C SER A 6 -10.56 -7.74 -3.92
N SER A 7 -9.25 -7.48 -3.97
CA SER A 7 -8.59 -6.89 -5.14
C SER A 7 -8.51 -7.82 -6.35
N VAL A 8 -8.83 -9.10 -6.17
CA VAL A 8 -8.83 -10.14 -7.22
C VAL A 8 -10.24 -10.55 -7.62
N ASP A 9 -11.28 -10.12 -6.91
CA ASP A 9 -12.68 -10.37 -7.29
C ASP A 9 -13.21 -9.23 -8.16
N LEU A 10 -13.29 -9.50 -9.45
CA LEU A 10 -13.79 -8.52 -10.43
C LEU A 10 -15.25 -8.11 -10.20
N LYS A 11 -16.08 -8.95 -9.53
CA LYS A 11 -17.46 -8.60 -9.22
C LYS A 11 -17.52 -7.56 -8.10
N GLU A 12 -16.71 -7.75 -7.07
CA GLU A 12 -16.60 -6.78 -5.98
C GLU A 12 -16.02 -5.45 -6.47
N LEU A 13 -14.97 -5.47 -7.30
CA LEU A 13 -14.41 -4.26 -7.89
C LEU A 13 -15.42 -3.53 -8.78
N LYS A 14 -16.20 -4.25 -9.60
CA LYS A 14 -17.28 -3.65 -10.40
C LYS A 14 -18.38 -3.03 -9.53
N ALA A 15 -18.74 -3.67 -8.42
CA ALA A 15 -19.72 -3.12 -7.49
C ALA A 15 -19.23 -1.85 -6.79
N ALA A 16 -17.91 -1.64 -6.70
CA ALA A 16 -17.27 -0.45 -6.15
C ALA A 16 -16.99 0.63 -7.23
N ALA A 17 -17.44 0.45 -8.48
CA ALA A 17 -17.16 1.39 -9.56
C ALA A 17 -17.61 2.81 -9.21
N GLY A 18 -16.71 3.79 -9.42
CA GLY A 18 -17.01 5.21 -9.21
C GLY A 18 -17.19 5.64 -7.75
N SER A 19 -16.75 4.83 -6.76
CA SER A 19 -17.02 5.07 -5.35
C SER A 19 -15.84 5.64 -4.55
N LEU A 20 -14.62 5.66 -5.12
CA LEU A 20 -13.40 6.05 -4.40
C LEU A 20 -12.83 7.36 -4.95
N ASP A 21 -12.63 8.34 -4.10
CA ASP A 21 -11.92 9.58 -4.47
C ASP A 21 -10.41 9.37 -4.53
N PHE A 22 -9.90 8.45 -3.71
CA PHE A 22 -8.47 8.15 -3.60
C PHE A 22 -8.23 6.65 -3.43
N LEU A 23 -7.29 6.11 -4.23
CA LEU A 23 -6.87 4.71 -4.18
C LEU A 23 -5.36 4.66 -3.95
N LEU A 24 -4.94 4.21 -2.77
CA LEU A 24 -3.53 4.04 -2.43
C LEU A 24 -3.08 2.60 -2.71
N ILE A 25 -2.11 2.42 -3.60
CA ILE A 25 -1.53 1.12 -3.96
C ILE A 25 -0.22 0.93 -3.21
N THR A 26 -0.21 -0.02 -2.27
CA THR A 26 0.95 -0.32 -1.41
C THR A 26 1.62 -1.64 -1.74
N VAL A 27 1.04 -2.44 -2.65
CA VAL A 27 1.56 -3.76 -3.02
C VAL A 27 2.51 -3.68 -4.20
N GLY A 28 3.49 -4.59 -4.25
CA GLY A 28 4.44 -4.74 -5.35
C GLY A 28 4.06 -5.89 -6.31
N ALA A 29 2.77 -6.11 -6.55
CA ALA A 29 2.27 -7.16 -7.42
C ALA A 29 1.48 -6.59 -8.59
N SER A 30 1.44 -7.34 -9.70
CA SER A 30 0.58 -7.00 -10.83
C SER A 30 -0.90 -7.20 -10.45
N LEU A 31 -1.73 -6.25 -10.80
CA LEU A 31 -3.16 -6.21 -10.45
C LEU A 31 -4.00 -6.00 -11.72
N GLU A 32 -5.31 -6.17 -11.58
CA GLU A 32 -6.28 -5.83 -12.62
C GLU A 32 -6.50 -4.30 -12.68
N TRP A 33 -5.53 -3.62 -13.30
CA TRP A 33 -5.40 -2.16 -13.26
C TRP A 33 -6.64 -1.43 -13.77
N ASP A 34 -7.22 -1.87 -14.89
CA ASP A 34 -8.43 -1.25 -15.43
C ASP A 34 -9.61 -1.37 -14.46
N ALA A 35 -9.75 -2.51 -13.79
CA ALA A 35 -10.81 -2.72 -12.82
C ALA A 35 -10.63 -1.82 -11.59
N LEU A 36 -9.39 -1.71 -11.09
CA LEU A 36 -9.05 -0.84 -9.97
C LEU A 36 -9.24 0.65 -10.31
N ILE A 37 -8.78 1.10 -11.46
CA ILE A 37 -8.98 2.49 -11.92
C ILE A 37 -10.47 2.80 -12.07
N ASN A 38 -11.29 1.83 -12.47
CA ASN A 38 -12.73 2.03 -12.57
C ASN A 38 -13.46 2.15 -11.23
N THR A 39 -12.84 1.78 -10.11
CA THR A 39 -13.39 2.08 -8.77
C THR A 39 -13.33 3.56 -8.43
N LEU A 40 -12.46 4.33 -9.09
CA LEU A 40 -12.32 5.77 -8.83
C LEU A 40 -13.54 6.56 -9.31
N ALA A 41 -13.97 7.48 -8.47
CA ALA A 41 -14.97 8.51 -8.80
C ALA A 41 -14.43 9.51 -9.87
N PRO A 42 -15.27 10.40 -10.40
CA PRO A 42 -14.81 11.50 -11.23
C PRO A 42 -13.72 12.32 -10.53
N LYS A 43 -12.63 12.63 -11.25
CA LYS A 43 -11.42 13.31 -10.72
C LYS A 43 -10.67 12.53 -9.64
N GLY A 44 -11.05 11.29 -9.38
CA GLY A 44 -10.37 10.40 -8.43
C GLY A 44 -8.92 10.12 -8.84
N ARG A 45 -8.08 9.86 -7.84
CA ARG A 45 -6.64 9.62 -8.02
C ARG A 45 -6.24 8.26 -7.51
N SER A 46 -5.50 7.50 -8.33
CA SER A 46 -4.69 6.37 -7.87
C SER A 46 -3.28 6.83 -7.58
N HIS A 47 -2.75 6.46 -6.41
CA HIS A 47 -1.39 6.81 -5.99
C HIS A 47 -0.61 5.56 -5.59
N MET A 48 0.57 5.39 -6.18
CA MET A 48 1.41 4.21 -5.99
C MET A 48 2.58 4.54 -5.07
N VAL A 49 2.76 3.71 -4.05
CA VAL A 49 3.94 3.70 -3.16
C VAL A 49 4.62 2.32 -3.15
N GLY A 50 3.95 1.29 -3.65
CA GLY A 50 4.54 -0.03 -3.92
C GLY A 50 5.24 -0.05 -5.29
N VAL A 51 6.36 -0.76 -5.39
CA VAL A 51 7.07 -0.93 -6.66
C VAL A 51 6.52 -2.16 -7.38
N VAL A 52 5.89 -1.94 -8.53
CA VAL A 52 5.47 -3.00 -9.45
C VAL A 52 6.50 -3.09 -10.58
N THR A 53 7.12 -4.24 -10.74
CA THR A 53 8.18 -4.44 -11.75
C THR A 53 7.63 -4.69 -13.15
N GLU A 54 6.39 -5.15 -13.25
CA GLU A 54 5.71 -5.39 -14.51
C GLU A 54 5.04 -4.12 -15.03
N ALA A 55 4.89 -4.02 -16.35
CA ALA A 55 4.22 -2.90 -16.98
C ALA A 55 2.72 -2.85 -16.60
N MET A 56 2.26 -1.70 -16.14
CA MET A 56 0.84 -1.46 -15.90
C MET A 56 0.08 -1.30 -17.21
N LYS A 57 -0.92 -2.15 -17.44
CA LYS A 57 -1.80 -2.05 -18.61
C LYS A 57 -3.07 -1.29 -18.23
N VAL A 58 -3.12 0.00 -18.53
CA VAL A 58 -4.27 0.87 -18.27
C VAL A 58 -4.79 1.47 -19.56
N ARG A 59 -6.09 1.32 -19.81
CA ARG A 59 -6.75 1.96 -20.96
C ARG A 59 -6.96 3.44 -20.67
N THR A 60 -6.44 4.29 -21.55
CA THR A 60 -6.57 5.75 -21.41
C THR A 60 -8.03 6.24 -21.42
N GLY A 61 -8.94 5.53 -22.08
CA GLY A 61 -10.37 5.87 -22.07
C GLY A 61 -10.97 5.93 -20.67
N GLY A 62 -10.58 5.01 -19.78
CA GLY A 62 -11.03 5.02 -18.37
C GLY A 62 -10.55 6.23 -17.58
N LEU A 63 -9.40 6.79 -17.94
CA LEU A 63 -8.86 8.02 -17.34
C LEU A 63 -9.52 9.27 -17.91
N LEU A 64 -9.61 9.36 -19.24
CA LEU A 64 -10.15 10.51 -19.95
C LEU A 64 -11.61 10.80 -19.59
N SER A 65 -12.46 9.77 -19.65
CA SER A 65 -13.92 9.92 -19.49
C SER A 65 -14.33 10.53 -18.14
N TRP A 66 -13.50 10.34 -17.11
CA TRP A 66 -13.80 10.75 -15.73
C TRP A 66 -12.73 11.65 -15.13
N GLN A 67 -11.78 12.15 -15.93
CA GLN A 67 -10.66 13.00 -15.49
C GLN A 67 -9.83 12.36 -14.35
N ARG A 68 -9.71 11.05 -14.36
CA ARG A 68 -8.96 10.30 -13.35
C ARG A 68 -7.46 10.46 -13.55
N SER A 69 -6.69 10.32 -12.49
CA SER A 69 -5.23 10.43 -12.55
C SER A 69 -4.53 9.26 -11.87
N ILE A 70 -3.33 8.94 -12.37
CA ILE A 70 -2.40 8.01 -11.77
C ILE A 70 -1.15 8.79 -11.39
N SER A 71 -0.66 8.55 -10.19
CA SER A 71 0.54 9.21 -9.66
C SER A 71 1.34 8.24 -8.80
N ALA A 72 2.58 8.57 -8.53
CA ALA A 72 3.44 7.78 -7.66
C ALA A 72 4.36 8.69 -6.86
N SER A 73 4.87 8.22 -5.73
CA SER A 73 5.93 8.89 -5.00
C SER A 73 6.95 7.87 -4.48
N PRO A 74 8.25 8.23 -4.49
CA PRO A 74 9.28 7.44 -3.85
C PRO A 74 9.23 7.60 -2.32
N THR A 75 10.18 6.95 -1.64
CA THR A 75 10.47 7.22 -0.23
C THR A 75 10.75 8.72 -0.06
N PRO A 76 10.12 9.39 0.92
CA PRO A 76 10.25 10.83 1.09
C PRO A 76 11.65 11.24 1.57
N SER A 77 11.96 12.54 1.43
CA SER A 77 13.20 13.10 1.95
C SER A 77 13.28 13.00 3.48
N PRO A 78 14.51 13.07 4.07
CA PRO A 78 14.68 13.06 5.53
C PRO A 78 13.83 14.12 6.25
N VAL A 79 13.69 15.31 5.67
CA VAL A 79 12.85 16.37 6.25
C VAL A 79 11.39 15.94 6.36
N VAL A 80 10.82 15.36 5.31
CA VAL A 80 9.44 14.86 5.31
C VAL A 80 9.27 13.69 6.27
N LEU A 81 10.28 12.81 6.38
CA LEU A 81 10.27 11.72 7.36
C LEU A 81 10.25 12.27 8.79
N THR A 82 11.05 13.30 9.10
CA THR A 82 11.05 13.95 10.41
C THR A 82 9.66 14.52 10.72
N GLN A 83 9.06 15.25 9.79
CA GLN A 83 7.69 15.80 9.95
C GLN A 83 6.65 14.69 10.19
N MET A 84 6.77 13.57 9.47
CA MET A 84 5.92 12.40 9.68
C MET A 84 6.08 11.83 11.09
N MET A 85 7.32 11.67 11.56
CA MET A 85 7.60 11.15 12.90
C MET A 85 7.05 12.06 14.00
N GLU A 86 7.21 13.38 13.85
CA GLU A 86 6.65 14.37 14.76
C GLU A 86 5.11 14.32 14.78
N PHE A 87 4.49 14.18 13.61
CA PHE A 87 3.05 13.99 13.50
C PHE A 87 2.60 12.72 14.23
N CYS A 88 3.26 11.59 13.98
CA CYS A 88 2.95 10.32 14.63
C CYS A 88 3.10 10.41 16.15
N ALA A 89 4.17 11.05 16.64
CA ALA A 89 4.39 11.24 18.07
C ALA A 89 3.28 12.08 18.73
N ARG A 90 2.88 13.19 18.09
CA ARG A 90 1.80 14.07 18.60
C ARG A 90 0.43 13.38 18.64
N HIS A 91 0.18 12.43 17.74
CA HIS A 91 -1.11 11.76 17.62
C HIS A 91 -1.10 10.33 18.18
N ALA A 92 -0.03 9.93 18.88
CA ALA A 92 0.15 8.57 19.42
C ALA A 92 -0.05 7.46 18.36
N ILE A 93 0.42 7.71 17.13
CA ILE A 93 0.36 6.74 16.04
C ILE A 93 1.65 5.91 16.08
N ALA A 94 1.51 4.60 16.34
CA ALA A 94 2.61 3.66 16.30
C ALA A 94 2.27 2.46 15.40
N PRO A 95 3.27 1.89 14.70
CA PRO A 95 3.07 0.67 13.94
C PRO A 95 2.87 -0.52 14.88
N GLN A 96 2.10 -1.51 14.45
CA GLN A 96 2.12 -2.82 15.10
C GLN A 96 3.39 -3.56 14.67
N VAL A 97 4.16 -4.04 15.64
CA VAL A 97 5.43 -4.71 15.40
C VAL A 97 5.50 -6.03 16.15
N GLU A 98 6.27 -6.96 15.60
CA GLU A 98 6.65 -8.22 16.24
C GLU A 98 8.17 -8.22 16.38
N HIS A 99 8.65 -8.46 17.61
CA HIS A 99 10.05 -8.40 17.95
C HIS A 99 10.73 -9.78 17.88
N PHE A 100 11.90 -9.84 17.27
CA PHE A 100 12.77 -11.02 17.23
C PHE A 100 14.18 -10.61 17.63
N PRO A 101 14.90 -11.45 18.39
CA PRO A 101 16.32 -11.20 18.62
C PRO A 101 17.10 -11.32 17.30
N MET A 102 18.11 -10.48 17.12
CA MET A 102 18.95 -10.48 15.90
C MET A 102 19.65 -11.84 15.70
N SER A 103 20.00 -12.54 16.76
CA SER A 103 20.53 -13.91 16.71
C SER A 103 19.60 -14.92 16.03
N ARG A 104 18.29 -14.61 15.95
CA ARG A 104 17.26 -15.42 15.28
C ARG A 104 16.73 -14.75 14.00
N MET A 105 17.55 -14.01 13.31
CA MET A 105 17.18 -13.27 12.09
C MET A 105 16.53 -14.17 11.02
N ASN A 106 17.02 -15.40 10.84
CA ASN A 106 16.46 -16.32 9.84
C ASN A 106 15.02 -16.72 10.17
N ASP A 107 14.69 -16.97 11.45
CA ASP A 107 13.33 -17.27 11.87
C ASP A 107 12.41 -16.08 11.62
N ALA A 108 12.88 -14.87 11.88
CA ALA A 108 12.16 -13.63 11.61
C ALA A 108 11.85 -13.44 10.11
N LEU A 109 12.83 -13.73 9.25
CA LEU A 109 12.67 -13.69 7.79
C LEU A 109 11.69 -14.76 7.28
N ASP A 110 11.74 -15.96 7.83
CA ASP A 110 10.82 -17.04 7.47
C ASP A 110 9.39 -16.73 7.92
N HIS A 111 9.25 -16.14 9.13
CA HIS A 111 7.95 -15.64 9.60
C HIS A 111 7.39 -14.55 8.65
N LEU A 112 8.21 -13.60 8.23
CA LEU A 112 7.82 -12.57 7.26
C LEU A 112 7.40 -13.18 5.92
N ARG A 113 8.19 -14.12 5.37
CA ARG A 113 7.90 -14.82 4.10
C ARG A 113 6.61 -15.63 4.17
N SER A 114 6.26 -16.16 5.33
CA SER A 114 5.02 -16.91 5.53
C SER A 114 3.75 -16.07 5.43
N GLY A 115 3.86 -14.73 5.38
CA GLY A 115 2.74 -13.79 5.34
C GLY A 115 1.97 -13.68 6.66
N LYS A 116 2.47 -14.25 7.76
CA LYS A 116 1.81 -14.25 9.08
C LYS A 116 2.13 -13.03 9.94
N ALA A 117 3.17 -12.28 9.58
CA ALA A 117 3.62 -11.11 10.34
C ALA A 117 2.55 -10.01 10.43
N ARG A 118 2.37 -9.42 11.64
CA ARG A 118 1.36 -8.40 11.99
C ARG A 118 2.03 -7.15 12.59
N TYR A 119 2.52 -6.19 11.82
CA TYR A 119 2.63 -6.13 10.34
C TYR A 119 4.09 -5.96 9.97
N ARG A 120 4.92 -5.62 10.92
CA ARG A 120 6.35 -5.37 10.74
C ARG A 120 7.15 -6.20 11.73
N VAL A 121 8.14 -6.89 11.21
CA VAL A 121 9.15 -7.57 12.02
C VAL A 121 10.26 -6.56 12.37
N VAL A 122 10.61 -6.49 13.64
CA VAL A 122 11.72 -5.69 14.19
C VAL A 122 12.75 -6.66 14.77
N LEU A 123 14.02 -6.44 14.43
CA LEU A 123 15.13 -7.21 14.98
C LEU A 123 15.77 -6.39 16.10
N ASP A 124 15.77 -6.93 17.30
CA ASP A 124 16.41 -6.32 18.45
C ASP A 124 17.86 -6.81 18.55
N ALA A 125 18.80 -5.89 18.74
CA ALA A 125 20.20 -6.22 18.92
C ALA A 125 20.39 -6.96 20.26
N ASP A 126 20.87 -8.19 20.21
CA ASP A 126 21.12 -9.07 21.34
C ASP A 126 22.58 -9.54 21.41
N PHE A 127 23.49 -8.75 20.80
CA PHE A 127 24.92 -8.97 20.91
C PHE A 127 25.47 -8.27 22.16
N SER A 128 26.27 -8.96 22.90
CA SER A 128 27.10 -8.45 24.01
C SER A 128 28.54 -8.27 23.55
#